data_39d2f1878f996faf2798804364ac15fd
#
_entry.id   39d2f1878f996faf2798804364ac15fd
#
_cell.length_a   1.000
_cell.length_b   1.000
_cell.length_c   1.000
_cell.angle_alpha   90.00
_cell.angle_beta   90.00
_cell.angle_gamma   90.00
#
_symmetry.space_group_name_H-M   'P 1'
#
loop_
_entity.id
_entity.type
_entity.pdbx_description
1 polymer ?
#
loop_
_entity_poly.entity_id
_entity_poly.type
_entity_poly.pdbx_seq_one_letter_code
_entity_poly.pdbx_strand_id
1 'polypeptide(L)'
;SCETIVLHNNTTFHGYTFNDSHSSFYHKTIGGYSAAKLQRYQDIIDYHLVPEIQSLANDLQRGQTRADIDSSLQKLSVINMLNTKYIILSANSTPIENTARSGNAWFVENYQLVDTPDEEILSLKAIDPEKTAIIGRDFAQAVAGKNIRFDSTATIQLTSYAPNKLTYKTKASQEQLAVFSEVYY
;
A
#
# COMPACT_ATOMS: atom_id res chain seq x y z
N SER A 1 7.75 1.61 7.85
CA SER A 1 7.69 3.05 7.59
C SER A 1 6.27 3.54 7.78
N CYS A 2 6.08 4.73 8.33
CA CYS A 2 4.76 5.34 8.38
C CYS A 2 4.66 6.26 7.17
N GLU A 3 3.77 5.92 6.26
CA GLU A 3 3.57 6.74 5.08
C GLU A 3 2.34 7.62 5.25
N THR A 4 2.39 8.80 4.66
CA THR A 4 1.37 9.83 4.82
C THR A 4 0.89 10.25 3.45
N ILE A 5 -0.43 10.36 3.27
CA ILE A 5 -1.02 11.05 2.14
C ILE A 5 -1.41 12.45 2.59
N VAL A 6 -0.95 13.46 1.86
CA VAL A 6 -1.38 14.84 2.02
C VAL A 6 -2.32 15.18 0.88
N LEU A 7 -3.60 15.40 1.20
CA LEU A 7 -4.62 15.82 0.26
C LEU A 7 -4.84 17.32 0.45
N HIS A 8 -4.49 18.14 -0.52
CA HIS A 8 -4.74 19.58 -0.47
C HIS A 8 -6.17 19.94 -0.91
N ASN A 9 -6.81 20.79 -0.13
CA ASN A 9 -8.24 21.10 -0.17
C ASN A 9 -8.67 22.04 -1.31
N ASN A 10 -7.95 22.13 -2.42
CA ASN A 10 -8.36 23.00 -3.54
C ASN A 10 -8.40 22.24 -4.86
N THR A 11 -9.60 21.82 -5.21
CA THR A 11 -10.21 21.64 -6.56
C THR A 11 -9.50 20.78 -7.61
N THR A 12 -8.29 20.30 -7.40
CA THR A 12 -7.62 19.37 -8.32
C THR A 12 -6.82 18.33 -7.53
N PHE A 13 -7.51 17.33 -7.02
CA PHE A 13 -6.93 16.17 -6.32
C PHE A 13 -5.83 15.45 -7.13
N HIS A 14 -5.75 15.68 -8.44
CA HIS A 14 -4.89 14.96 -9.35
C HIS A 14 -3.46 15.46 -9.45
N GLY A 15 -3.18 16.71 -9.08
CA GLY A 15 -1.89 17.34 -9.42
C GLY A 15 -0.88 17.36 -8.29
N TYR A 16 -1.32 17.50 -7.06
CA TYR A 16 -0.41 17.89 -5.97
C TYR A 16 0.12 16.70 -5.15
N THR A 17 -0.70 15.71 -4.83
CA THR A 17 -0.27 14.59 -3.95
C THR A 17 0.93 13.83 -4.50
N PHE A 18 0.99 13.61 -5.81
CA PHE A 18 2.04 12.82 -6.46
C PHE A 18 3.05 13.64 -7.26
N ASN A 19 2.86 14.96 -7.34
CA ASN A 19 3.73 15.87 -8.10
C ASN A 19 4.26 17.04 -7.25
N ASP A 20 4.03 17.03 -5.93
CA ASP A 20 4.54 18.03 -5.01
C ASP A 20 5.65 17.44 -4.13
N SER A 21 6.84 18.06 -4.18
CA SER A 21 7.98 17.68 -3.34
C SER A 21 7.87 18.18 -1.89
N HIS A 22 7.00 19.15 -1.63
CA HIS A 22 6.90 19.79 -0.32
C HIS A 22 6.49 18.81 0.79
N SER A 23 5.52 17.96 0.50
CA SER A 23 5.06 16.94 1.46
C SER A 23 6.15 15.90 1.78
N SER A 24 6.94 15.49 0.78
CA SER A 24 8.01 14.51 0.96
C SER A 24 9.21 15.07 1.74
N PHE A 25 9.33 16.38 1.83
CA PHE A 25 10.38 17.03 2.63
C PHE A 25 10.12 16.87 4.14
N TYR A 26 8.87 16.92 4.55
CA TYR A 26 8.49 16.86 5.97
C TYR A 26 8.01 15.48 6.45
N HIS A 27 7.53 14.67 5.53
CA HIS A 27 6.89 13.39 5.85
C HIS A 27 7.41 12.27 4.95
N LYS A 28 7.46 11.05 5.49
CA LYS A 28 7.50 9.85 4.65
C LYS A 28 6.12 9.72 3.98
N THR A 29 6.07 9.91 2.68
CA THR A 29 4.82 9.94 1.93
C THR A 29 4.84 8.95 0.77
N ILE A 30 3.67 8.38 0.44
CA ILE A 30 3.49 7.59 -0.79
C ILE A 30 3.39 8.49 -2.03
N GLY A 31 3.27 9.81 -1.83
CA GLY A 31 3.27 10.81 -2.88
C GLY A 31 4.66 11.41 -3.10
N GLY A 32 4.68 12.61 -3.66
CA GLY A 32 5.89 13.38 -3.90
C GLY A 32 6.29 13.43 -5.37
N TYR A 33 7.16 14.39 -5.67
CA TYR A 33 7.73 14.56 -7.00
C TYR A 33 9.08 13.85 -7.10
N SER A 34 9.23 13.05 -8.15
CA SER A 34 10.55 12.53 -8.58
C SER A 34 10.62 12.55 -10.10
N ALA A 35 11.67 13.19 -10.64
CA ALA A 35 11.92 13.21 -12.08
C ALA A 35 12.30 11.81 -12.63
N ALA A 36 12.75 10.90 -11.76
CA ALA A 36 13.15 9.53 -12.08
C ALA A 36 12.21 8.50 -11.41
N LYS A 37 10.90 8.76 -11.44
CA LYS A 37 9.91 7.85 -10.88
C LYS A 37 9.89 6.53 -11.67
N LEU A 38 9.87 5.40 -10.96
CA LEU A 38 9.71 4.09 -11.60
C LEU A 38 8.37 4.02 -12.32
N GLN A 39 8.37 3.52 -13.56
CA GLN A 39 7.15 3.38 -14.35
C GLN A 39 6.11 2.51 -13.61
N ARG A 40 6.51 1.39 -13.03
CA ARG A 40 5.61 0.53 -12.23
C ARG A 40 4.94 1.28 -11.09
N TYR A 41 5.65 2.22 -10.44
CA TYR A 41 5.06 3.02 -9.38
C TYR A 41 4.10 4.08 -9.94
N GLN A 42 4.41 4.65 -11.11
CA GLN A 42 3.48 5.55 -11.79
C GLN A 42 2.18 4.82 -12.18
N ASP A 43 2.28 3.57 -12.64
CA ASP A 43 1.11 2.76 -12.95
C ASP A 43 0.26 2.49 -11.69
N ILE A 44 0.88 2.20 -10.54
CA ILE A 44 0.17 2.09 -9.26
C ILE A 44 -0.56 3.41 -8.92
N ILE A 45 0.07 4.56 -9.13
CA ILE A 45 -0.56 5.86 -8.90
C ILE A 45 -1.80 6.02 -9.78
N ASP A 46 -1.66 5.80 -11.09
CA ASP A 46 -2.70 6.10 -12.07
C ASP A 46 -3.87 5.11 -12.00
N TYR A 47 -3.58 3.82 -11.83
CA TYR A 47 -4.60 2.77 -11.85
C TYR A 47 -5.26 2.50 -10.50
N HIS A 48 -4.59 2.85 -9.39
CA HIS A 48 -5.08 2.51 -8.04
C HIS A 48 -5.13 3.71 -7.09
N LEU A 49 -4.01 4.39 -6.83
CA LEU A 49 -3.97 5.39 -5.77
C LEU A 49 -4.89 6.59 -6.07
N VAL A 50 -4.88 7.10 -7.31
CA VAL A 50 -5.75 8.21 -7.71
C VAL A 50 -7.23 7.81 -7.59
N PRO A 51 -7.71 6.68 -8.14
CA PRO A 51 -9.07 6.22 -7.94
C PRO A 51 -9.47 6.00 -6.48
N GLU A 52 -8.59 5.42 -5.66
CA GLU A 52 -8.87 5.20 -4.24
C GLU A 52 -9.00 6.52 -3.47
N ILE A 53 -8.11 7.49 -3.73
CA ILE A 53 -8.18 8.84 -3.15
C ILE A 53 -9.46 9.54 -3.54
N GLN A 54 -9.88 9.43 -4.79
CA GLN A 54 -11.15 10.03 -5.26
C GLN A 54 -12.35 9.39 -4.57
N SER A 55 -12.36 8.07 -4.44
CA SER A 55 -13.39 7.35 -3.73
C SER A 55 -13.47 7.79 -2.27
N LEU A 56 -12.33 7.87 -1.59
CA LEU A 56 -12.26 8.35 -0.21
C LEU A 56 -12.78 9.79 -0.08
N ALA A 57 -12.37 10.68 -0.97
CA ALA A 57 -12.82 12.08 -0.95
C ALA A 57 -14.35 12.19 -1.09
N ASN A 58 -14.95 11.40 -1.98
CA ASN A 58 -16.39 11.34 -2.15
C ASN A 58 -17.10 10.77 -0.91
N ASP A 59 -16.53 9.74 -0.31
CA ASP A 59 -17.08 9.14 0.91
C ASP A 59 -17.01 10.11 2.09
N LEU A 60 -15.90 10.83 2.26
CA LEU A 60 -15.73 11.84 3.31
C LEU A 60 -16.69 13.03 3.19
N GLN A 61 -17.13 13.36 1.97
CA GLN A 61 -18.16 14.38 1.76
C GLN A 61 -19.57 13.90 2.18
N ARG A 62 -19.80 12.59 2.19
CA ARG A 62 -21.09 11.97 2.51
C ARG A 62 -21.16 11.44 3.93
N GLY A 63 -20.06 10.86 4.39
CA GLY A 63 -19.95 10.25 5.71
C GLY A 63 -19.60 11.29 6.78
N GLN A 64 -20.28 11.23 7.91
CA GLN A 64 -20.13 12.20 8.99
C GLN A 64 -19.71 11.56 10.31
N THR A 65 -19.68 10.24 10.38
CA THR A 65 -19.30 9.52 11.59
C THR A 65 -17.95 8.87 11.46
N ARG A 66 -17.31 8.58 12.59
CA ARG A 66 -16.04 7.83 12.61
C ARG A 66 -16.20 6.45 11.98
N ALA A 67 -17.33 5.78 12.17
CA ALA A 67 -17.62 4.46 11.58
C ALA A 67 -17.70 4.51 10.06
N ASP A 68 -18.27 5.57 9.47
CA ASP A 68 -18.29 5.78 8.02
C ASP A 68 -16.88 5.94 7.46
N ILE A 69 -16.04 6.72 8.14
CA ILE A 69 -14.64 6.92 7.77
C ILE A 69 -13.88 5.58 7.82
N ASP A 70 -13.99 4.84 8.90
CA ASP A 70 -13.32 3.53 9.05
C ASP A 70 -13.77 2.53 7.97
N SER A 71 -15.05 2.52 7.63
CA SER A 71 -15.59 1.71 6.53
C SER A 71 -15.01 2.12 5.17
N SER A 72 -14.81 3.40 4.93
CA SER A 72 -14.20 3.90 3.70
C SER A 72 -12.72 3.57 3.63
N LEU A 73 -11.99 3.66 4.74
CA LEU A 73 -10.57 3.29 4.82
C LEU A 73 -10.34 1.81 4.54
N GLN A 74 -11.24 0.93 4.96
CA GLN A 74 -11.15 -0.50 4.68
C GLN A 74 -11.22 -0.85 3.18
N LYS A 75 -11.81 0.02 2.36
CA LYS A 75 -11.93 -0.17 0.90
C LYS A 75 -10.67 0.21 0.12
N LEU A 76 -9.71 0.88 0.76
CA LEU A 76 -8.51 1.42 0.13
C LEU A 76 -7.41 0.35 0.05
N SER A 77 -7.58 -0.66 -0.81
CA SER A 77 -6.72 -1.85 -0.85
C SER A 77 -5.25 -1.52 -1.05
N VAL A 78 -4.93 -0.68 -2.04
CA VAL A 78 -3.53 -0.38 -2.40
C VAL A 78 -2.92 0.67 -1.47
N ILE A 79 -3.69 1.66 -1.02
CA ILE A 79 -3.27 2.61 0.01
C ILE A 79 -2.95 1.87 1.33
N ASN A 80 -3.75 0.87 1.70
CA ASN A 80 -3.52 0.04 2.88
C ASN A 80 -2.28 -0.86 2.70
N MET A 81 -2.11 -1.48 1.54
CA MET A 81 -0.94 -2.27 1.16
C MET A 81 0.37 -1.46 1.25
N LEU A 82 0.35 -0.18 0.88
CA LEU A 82 1.49 0.74 1.02
C LEU A 82 1.68 1.27 2.45
N ASN A 83 1.00 0.68 3.44
CA ASN A 83 1.12 1.00 4.87
C ASN A 83 0.91 2.48 5.19
N THR A 84 -0.01 3.14 4.50
CA THR A 84 -0.35 4.54 4.74
C THR A 84 -1.03 4.70 6.09
N LYS A 85 -0.35 5.36 7.03
CA LYS A 85 -0.83 5.50 8.41
C LYS A 85 -1.70 6.72 8.61
N TYR A 86 -1.37 7.83 7.97
CA TYR A 86 -2.08 9.08 8.15
C TYR A 86 -2.52 9.67 6.82
N ILE A 87 -3.72 10.22 6.81
CA ILE A 87 -4.29 10.97 5.68
C ILE A 87 -4.52 12.39 6.16
N ILE A 88 -3.85 13.35 5.53
CA ILE A 88 -3.93 14.78 5.86
C ILE A 88 -4.72 15.49 4.75
N LEU A 89 -5.88 16.01 5.08
CA LEU A 89 -6.77 16.65 4.11
C LEU A 89 -6.38 18.10 3.82
N SER A 90 -5.82 18.78 4.82
CA SER A 90 -5.32 20.16 4.68
C SER A 90 -4.31 20.47 5.78
N ALA A 91 -3.54 21.55 5.62
CA ALA A 91 -2.54 21.98 6.60
C ALA A 91 -3.11 22.22 8.01
N ASN A 92 -4.37 22.57 8.10
CA ASN A 92 -5.05 22.91 9.38
C ASN A 92 -6.00 21.80 9.85
N SER A 93 -6.09 20.66 9.15
CA SER A 93 -6.96 19.56 9.55
C SER A 93 -6.23 18.57 10.46
N THR A 94 -6.96 17.99 11.40
CA THR A 94 -6.44 16.85 12.17
C THR A 94 -6.21 15.68 11.23
N PRO A 95 -5.02 15.05 11.23
CA PRO A 95 -4.77 13.86 10.44
C PRO A 95 -5.75 12.73 10.76
N ILE A 96 -6.25 12.07 9.73
CA ILE A 96 -7.07 10.87 9.88
C ILE A 96 -6.10 9.69 10.01
N GLU A 97 -6.16 9.00 11.15
CA GLU A 97 -5.41 7.75 11.31
C GLU A 97 -6.10 6.61 10.55
N ASN A 98 -5.35 5.97 9.67
CA ASN A 98 -5.80 4.80 8.92
C ASN A 98 -5.51 3.52 9.71
N THR A 99 -6.53 2.99 10.33
CA THR A 99 -6.46 1.75 11.13
C THR A 99 -6.51 0.48 10.27
N ALA A 100 -6.85 0.61 8.98
CA ALA A 100 -6.97 -0.49 8.03
C ALA A 100 -5.66 -0.81 7.28
N ARG A 101 -4.56 -0.10 7.57
CA ARG A 101 -3.27 -0.36 6.89
C ARG A 101 -2.74 -1.75 7.20
N SER A 102 -2.14 -2.41 6.21
CA SER A 102 -1.64 -3.79 6.32
C SER A 102 -0.33 -3.93 7.13
N GLY A 103 0.32 -2.81 7.46
CA GLY A 103 1.59 -2.82 8.21
C GLY A 103 2.82 -2.89 7.32
N ASN A 104 3.99 -3.14 7.92
CA ASN A 104 5.26 -3.18 7.18
C ASN A 104 5.49 -4.48 6.41
N ALA A 105 4.90 -5.56 6.88
CA ALA A 105 4.94 -6.86 6.22
C ALA A 105 3.84 -7.78 6.79
N TRP A 106 3.36 -8.70 5.97
CA TRP A 106 2.37 -9.72 6.36
C TRP A 106 2.55 -11.00 5.56
N PHE A 107 2.00 -12.11 6.04
CA PHE A 107 1.93 -13.36 5.32
C PHE A 107 0.61 -13.46 4.56
N VAL A 108 0.65 -13.98 3.34
CA VAL A 108 -0.53 -14.18 2.49
C VAL A 108 -0.93 -15.64 2.41
N GLU A 109 -2.22 -15.88 2.19
CA GLU A 109 -2.81 -17.21 2.08
C GLU A 109 -2.52 -17.84 0.71
N ASN A 110 -2.49 -17.00 -0.34
CA ASN A 110 -2.43 -17.43 -1.72
C ASN A 110 -1.51 -16.54 -2.54
N TYR A 111 -1.20 -16.99 -3.75
CA TYR A 111 -0.58 -16.15 -4.77
C TYR A 111 -1.18 -16.46 -6.14
N GLN A 112 -1.13 -15.46 -7.01
CA GLN A 112 -1.51 -15.55 -8.42
C GLN A 112 -0.30 -15.23 -9.28
N LEU A 113 0.02 -16.13 -10.23
CA LEU A 113 1.02 -15.86 -11.25
C LEU A 113 0.38 -15.12 -12.41
N VAL A 114 1.07 -14.12 -12.93
CA VAL A 114 0.67 -13.32 -14.08
C VAL A 114 1.78 -13.24 -15.09
N ASP A 115 1.45 -13.12 -16.37
CA ASP A 115 2.41 -13.21 -17.46
C ASP A 115 2.99 -11.87 -17.87
N THR A 116 2.25 -10.78 -17.64
CA THR A 116 2.61 -9.44 -18.08
C THR A 116 2.51 -8.41 -16.97
N PRO A 117 3.29 -7.28 -17.06
CA PRO A 117 3.14 -6.16 -16.13
C PRO A 117 1.74 -5.56 -16.14
N ASP A 118 1.03 -5.56 -17.26
CA ASP A 118 -0.34 -5.06 -17.35
C ASP A 118 -1.31 -5.96 -16.56
N GLU A 119 -1.13 -7.28 -16.63
CA GLU A 119 -1.90 -8.20 -15.79
C GLU A 119 -1.57 -8.02 -14.31
N GLU A 120 -0.30 -7.77 -13.96
CA GLU A 120 0.13 -7.54 -12.58
C GLU A 120 -0.61 -6.35 -11.99
N ILE A 121 -0.63 -5.21 -12.68
CA ILE A 121 -1.28 -4.00 -12.17
C ILE A 121 -2.80 -4.13 -12.16
N LEU A 122 -3.40 -4.72 -13.18
CA LEU A 122 -4.85 -4.85 -13.26
C LEU A 122 -5.42 -5.87 -12.25
N SER A 123 -4.68 -6.92 -11.96
CA SER A 123 -5.10 -7.97 -11.01
C SER A 123 -5.25 -7.45 -9.57
N LEU A 124 -4.55 -6.38 -9.19
CA LEU A 124 -4.68 -5.76 -7.87
C LEU A 124 -6.11 -5.27 -7.56
N LYS A 125 -6.93 -5.00 -8.58
CA LYS A 125 -8.35 -4.62 -8.40
C LYS A 125 -9.25 -5.78 -8.00
N ALA A 126 -8.83 -7.01 -8.31
CA ALA A 126 -9.66 -8.21 -8.17
C ALA A 126 -9.32 -9.05 -6.93
N ILE A 127 -8.25 -8.70 -6.23
CA ILE A 127 -7.77 -9.45 -5.08
C ILE A 127 -7.90 -8.65 -3.79
N ASP A 128 -7.79 -9.36 -2.68
CA ASP A 128 -7.49 -8.80 -1.37
C ASP A 128 -5.97 -8.90 -1.15
N PRO A 129 -5.21 -7.77 -1.17
CA PRO A 129 -3.75 -7.80 -1.04
C PRO A 129 -3.26 -8.35 0.32
N GLU A 130 -4.12 -8.37 1.33
CA GLU A 130 -3.80 -8.98 2.62
C GLU A 130 -3.81 -10.51 2.57
N LYS A 131 -4.50 -11.09 1.57
CA LYS A 131 -4.64 -12.55 1.44
C LYS A 131 -3.93 -13.13 0.24
N THR A 132 -3.75 -12.35 -0.82
CA THR A 132 -3.24 -12.85 -2.09
C THR A 132 -2.15 -11.94 -2.63
N ALA A 133 -0.98 -12.52 -2.93
CA ALA A 133 0.10 -11.83 -3.64
C ALA A 133 -0.03 -12.03 -5.15
N ILE A 134 0.25 -10.98 -5.93
CA ILE A 134 0.46 -11.09 -7.38
C ILE A 134 1.95 -11.24 -7.63
N ILE A 135 2.33 -12.24 -8.42
CA ILE A 135 3.73 -12.54 -8.73
C ILE A 135 3.89 -12.62 -10.24
N GLY A 136 4.73 -11.76 -10.80
CA GLY A 136 5.11 -11.85 -12.22
C GLY A 136 5.81 -13.16 -12.52
N ARG A 137 5.59 -13.71 -13.71
CA ARG A 137 6.14 -15.01 -14.15
C ARG A 137 7.66 -15.07 -14.09
N ASP A 138 8.34 -13.96 -14.23
CA ASP A 138 9.81 -13.87 -14.10
C ASP A 138 10.30 -14.32 -12.70
N PHE A 139 9.45 -14.20 -11.69
CA PHE A 139 9.72 -14.62 -10.32
C PHE A 139 9.07 -15.95 -9.92
N ALA A 140 8.40 -16.64 -10.86
CA ALA A 140 7.68 -17.89 -10.60
C ALA A 140 8.56 -18.97 -9.96
N GLN A 141 9.86 -19.00 -10.28
CA GLN A 141 10.80 -19.96 -9.70
C GLN A 141 10.95 -19.81 -8.18
N ALA A 142 10.74 -18.62 -7.63
CA ALA A 142 10.82 -18.38 -6.20
C ALA A 142 9.75 -19.16 -5.41
N VAL A 143 8.62 -19.46 -6.05
CA VAL A 143 7.49 -20.19 -5.44
C VAL A 143 7.31 -21.61 -6.01
N ALA A 144 8.01 -21.95 -7.10
CA ALA A 144 7.90 -23.25 -7.75
C ALA A 144 8.37 -24.38 -6.81
N GLY A 145 7.55 -25.41 -6.68
CA GLY A 145 7.83 -26.57 -5.84
C GLY A 145 7.78 -26.30 -4.34
N LYS A 146 7.43 -25.08 -3.92
CA LYS A 146 7.24 -24.73 -2.51
C LYS A 146 5.87 -25.21 -2.02
N ASN A 147 5.85 -25.81 -0.83
CA ASN A 147 4.59 -26.18 -0.17
C ASN A 147 4.19 -25.07 0.80
N ILE A 148 3.85 -23.92 0.22
CA ILE A 148 3.41 -22.75 0.99
C ILE A 148 2.01 -23.04 1.51
N ARG A 149 1.87 -23.13 2.83
CA ARG A 149 0.59 -23.29 3.52
C ARG A 149 0.44 -22.18 4.52
N PHE A 150 -0.65 -21.46 4.42
CA PHE A 150 -0.93 -20.36 5.34
C PHE A 150 -1.00 -20.86 6.79
N ASP A 151 -0.26 -20.21 7.66
CA ASP A 151 -0.27 -20.41 9.11
C ASP A 151 -0.81 -19.16 9.78
N SER A 152 -2.06 -19.21 10.23
CA SER A 152 -2.74 -18.09 10.88
C SER A 152 -2.08 -17.67 12.21
N THR A 153 -1.17 -18.49 12.75
CA THR A 153 -0.39 -18.18 13.95
C THR A 153 0.98 -17.58 13.65
N ALA A 154 1.35 -17.56 12.35
CA ALA A 154 2.61 -16.98 11.94
C ALA A 154 2.63 -15.47 12.15
N THR A 155 3.77 -14.94 12.54
CA THR A 155 3.97 -13.51 12.78
C THR A 155 5.21 -13.03 12.06
N ILE A 156 5.14 -11.79 11.56
CA ILE A 156 6.26 -11.05 10.99
C ILE A 156 6.25 -9.64 11.56
N GLN A 157 7.38 -9.18 12.07
CA GLN A 157 7.49 -7.90 12.74
C GLN A 157 8.77 -7.18 12.35
N LEU A 158 8.67 -5.92 11.94
CA LEU A 158 9.82 -5.06 11.72
C LEU A 158 10.47 -4.75 13.08
N THR A 159 11.76 -5.07 13.21
CA THR A 159 12.55 -4.87 14.46
C THR A 159 13.56 -3.74 14.32
N SER A 160 14.00 -3.44 13.10
CA SER A 160 14.91 -2.32 12.84
C SER A 160 14.67 -1.76 11.45
N TYR A 161 14.65 -0.43 11.37
CA TYR A 161 14.56 0.34 10.13
C TYR A 161 15.79 1.23 10.00
N ALA A 162 16.60 0.95 9.01
CA ALA A 162 17.75 1.79 8.65
C ALA A 162 17.77 2.00 7.13
N PRO A 163 18.40 3.07 6.61
CA PRO A 163 18.58 3.25 5.19
C PRO A 163 19.18 1.98 4.55
N ASN A 164 18.55 1.48 3.50
CA ASN A 164 18.97 0.28 2.75
C ASN A 164 19.01 -1.03 3.56
N LYS A 165 18.43 -1.06 4.78
CA LYS A 165 18.39 -2.28 5.59
C LYS A 165 17.18 -2.31 6.50
N LEU A 166 16.29 -3.25 6.23
CA LEU A 166 15.16 -3.58 7.08
C LEU A 166 15.40 -4.93 7.73
N THR A 167 15.15 -5.02 9.03
CA THR A 167 15.30 -6.28 9.77
C THR A 167 13.95 -6.69 10.33
N TYR A 168 13.54 -7.91 10.03
CA TYR A 168 12.29 -8.48 10.50
C TYR A 168 12.55 -9.70 11.39
N LYS A 169 11.71 -9.89 12.39
CA LYS A 169 11.62 -11.11 13.17
C LYS A 169 10.37 -11.86 12.76
N THR A 170 10.54 -13.13 12.42
CA THR A 170 9.45 -14.01 12.00
C THR A 170 9.29 -15.17 12.96
N LYS A 171 8.07 -15.67 13.10
CA LYS A 171 7.73 -16.92 13.76
C LYS A 171 6.68 -17.60 12.89
N ALA A 172 6.98 -18.80 12.40
CA ALA A 172 6.07 -19.61 11.59
C ALA A 172 6.38 -21.09 11.82
N SER A 173 5.38 -21.94 11.71
CA SER A 173 5.53 -23.40 11.84
C SER A 173 5.96 -24.06 10.52
N GLN A 174 5.86 -23.35 9.40
CA GLN A 174 6.16 -23.83 8.05
C GLN A 174 6.55 -22.66 7.12
N GLU A 175 6.95 -22.96 5.88
CA GLU A 175 7.26 -21.93 4.88
C GLU A 175 6.03 -21.07 4.61
N GLN A 176 6.23 -19.76 4.65
CA GLN A 176 5.20 -18.73 4.38
C GLN A 176 5.65 -17.83 3.25
N LEU A 177 4.68 -17.30 2.51
CA LEU A 177 4.92 -16.22 1.55
C LEU A 177 4.63 -14.88 2.24
N ALA A 178 5.64 -14.01 2.30
CA ALA A 178 5.52 -12.68 2.90
C ALA A 178 5.48 -11.59 1.82
N VAL A 179 4.60 -10.61 2.05
CA VAL A 179 4.55 -9.36 1.30
C VAL A 179 5.10 -8.24 2.18
N PHE A 180 5.84 -7.32 1.58
CA PHE A 180 6.43 -6.16 2.25
C PHE A 180 5.89 -4.89 1.62
N SER A 181 5.53 -3.90 2.44
CA SER A 181 5.02 -2.61 1.99
C SER A 181 6.12 -1.66 1.48
N GLU A 182 7.26 -2.18 1.11
CA GLU A 182 8.40 -1.42 0.59
C GLU A 182 8.50 -1.61 -0.93
N VAL A 183 8.78 -0.50 -1.64
CA VAL A 183 9.02 -0.55 -3.09
C VAL A 183 10.43 -1.09 -3.33
N TYR A 184 10.55 -2.16 -4.11
CA TYR A 184 11.84 -2.70 -4.54
C TYR A 184 12.35 -1.92 -5.77
N TYR A 185 13.63 -1.52 -5.73
CA TYR A 185 14.32 -0.80 -6.81
C TYR A 185 15.31 -1.70 -7.53
#